data_145f0ac79cab8b655f86215722d5719f
#
_entry.id   145f0ac79cab8b655f86215722d5719f
#
_cell.length_a   1.000
_cell.length_b   1.000
_cell.length_c   1.000
_cell.angle_alpha   90.00
_cell.angle_beta   90.00
_cell.angle_gamma   90.00
#
_symmetry.space_group_name_H-M   'P 1'
#
loop_
_entity.id
_entity.type
_entity.pdbx_description
1 polymer ?
#
loop_
_entity_poly.entity_id
_entity_poly.type
_entity_poly.pdbx_seq_one_letter_code
_entity_poly.pdbx_strand_id
1 'polypeptide(L)'
;TDAFFEDMKKAVKQGVRQLTHLCNAMNGIHHRDIGAVGSLFFLPELKGELIADGIHVNREMLQLIYNNTGSDRIILITDAMRAKGLQPGNYELGGQPVIVTEDRAQLESGSLAGSILKMDAGARLMLSLEGVKIEDIIKMASVNPAKQIGVYDRKGSITVGKDADLLLVDDALHIKKTFCRGFIAYEEE
;
A
#
# COMPACT_ATOMS: atom_id res chain seq x y z
N THR A 1 10.52 -7.87 -9.83
CA THR A 1 11.25 -7.69 -11.11
C THR A 1 12.73 -7.44 -10.88
N ASP A 2 13.57 -8.02 -11.73
CA ASP A 2 15.02 -7.81 -11.75
C ASP A 2 15.43 -6.66 -12.68
N ALA A 3 14.48 -5.76 -13.00
CA ALA A 3 14.72 -4.64 -13.89
C ALA A 3 15.72 -3.64 -13.31
N PHE A 4 16.65 -3.20 -14.14
CA PHE A 4 17.55 -2.09 -13.89
C PHE A 4 16.92 -0.76 -14.32
N PHE A 5 17.55 0.36 -13.98
CA PHE A 5 17.00 1.69 -14.27
C PHE A 5 16.72 1.91 -15.77
N GLU A 6 17.61 1.45 -16.65
CA GLU A 6 17.40 1.57 -18.11
C GLU A 6 16.19 0.76 -18.61
N ASP A 7 15.91 -0.39 -18.01
CA ASP A 7 14.73 -1.20 -18.35
C ASP A 7 13.46 -0.50 -17.89
N MET A 8 13.49 0.13 -16.70
CA MET A 8 12.38 0.91 -16.20
C MET A 8 12.06 2.11 -17.09
N LYS A 9 13.08 2.81 -17.62
CA LYS A 9 12.87 3.89 -18.59
C LYS A 9 12.18 3.40 -19.88
N LYS A 10 12.59 2.22 -20.38
CA LYS A 10 11.93 1.59 -21.53
C LYS A 10 10.49 1.22 -21.21
N ALA A 11 10.25 0.60 -20.05
CA ALA A 11 8.92 0.20 -19.60
C ALA A 11 7.96 1.40 -19.48
N VAL A 12 8.41 2.52 -18.90
CA VAL A 12 7.63 3.76 -18.80
C VAL A 12 7.26 4.31 -20.18
N LYS A 13 8.18 4.28 -21.15
CA LYS A 13 7.90 4.65 -22.55
C LYS A 13 6.84 3.77 -23.19
N GLN A 14 6.73 2.50 -22.77
CA GLN A 14 5.71 1.56 -23.24
C GLN A 14 4.39 1.64 -22.42
N GLY A 15 4.29 2.57 -21.48
CA GLY A 15 3.05 2.81 -20.74
C GLY A 15 2.98 2.23 -19.34
N VAL A 16 4.06 1.65 -18.80
CA VAL A 16 4.11 1.26 -17.39
C VAL A 16 4.00 2.49 -16.49
N ARG A 17 3.13 2.41 -15.47
CA ARG A 17 2.82 3.53 -14.56
C ARG A 17 2.86 3.16 -13.09
N GLN A 18 3.06 1.88 -12.77
CA GLN A 18 2.92 1.40 -11.40
C GLN A 18 3.95 0.34 -11.06
N LEU A 19 4.47 0.43 -9.83
CA LEU A 19 5.33 -0.56 -9.18
C LEU A 19 4.50 -1.25 -8.09
N THR A 20 4.14 -2.50 -8.31
CA THR A 20 3.36 -3.32 -7.38
C THR A 20 4.22 -3.71 -6.19
N HIS A 21 3.69 -3.65 -4.95
CA HIS A 21 4.36 -3.98 -3.67
C HIS A 21 5.82 -3.49 -3.64
N LEU A 22 6.02 -2.19 -3.86
CA LEU A 22 7.33 -1.53 -3.97
C LEU A 22 8.33 -2.03 -2.92
N CYS A 23 9.56 -2.24 -3.32
CA CYS A 23 10.67 -2.85 -2.59
C CYS A 23 10.65 -4.39 -2.53
N ASN A 24 9.48 -5.01 -2.65
CA ASN A 24 9.37 -6.46 -2.51
C ASN A 24 9.57 -7.17 -3.85
N ALA A 25 10.43 -8.18 -3.88
CA ALA A 25 10.85 -8.89 -5.10
C ALA A 25 11.30 -7.95 -6.24
N MET A 26 12.05 -6.91 -5.91
CA MET A 26 12.59 -5.90 -6.83
C MET A 26 14.08 -5.67 -6.60
N ASN A 27 14.79 -5.28 -7.67
CA ASN A 27 16.12 -4.71 -7.53
C ASN A 27 16.05 -3.41 -6.73
N GLY A 28 16.76 -3.38 -5.60
CA GLY A 28 16.85 -2.24 -4.71
C GLY A 28 17.80 -1.15 -5.21
N ILE A 29 17.97 -0.12 -4.38
CA ILE A 29 18.86 1.01 -4.68
C ILE A 29 20.32 0.59 -4.41
N HIS A 30 21.14 0.69 -5.42
CA HIS A 30 22.59 0.49 -5.31
C HIS A 30 23.31 1.67 -5.97
N HIS A 31 24.51 2.04 -5.47
CA HIS A 31 25.25 3.24 -5.93
C HIS A 31 25.69 3.20 -7.41
N ARG A 32 25.66 2.04 -8.06
CA ARG A 32 25.95 1.88 -9.50
C ARG A 32 24.73 1.64 -10.36
N ASP A 33 23.60 1.26 -9.76
CA ASP A 33 22.29 1.19 -10.42
C ASP A 33 21.20 1.28 -9.37
N ILE A 34 20.23 2.16 -9.58
CA ILE A 34 19.17 2.42 -8.61
C ILE A 34 18.02 1.40 -8.67
N GLY A 35 18.07 0.49 -9.63
CA GLY A 35 17.09 -0.58 -9.79
C GLY A 35 15.68 -0.10 -10.02
N ALA A 36 14.74 -1.03 -9.88
CA ALA A 36 13.31 -0.73 -9.99
C ALA A 36 12.84 0.22 -8.87
N VAL A 37 13.32 0.00 -7.63
CA VAL A 37 12.92 0.82 -6.47
C VAL A 37 13.34 2.29 -6.66
N GLY A 38 14.59 2.54 -7.00
CA GLY A 38 15.10 3.89 -7.20
C GLY A 38 14.48 4.58 -8.43
N SER A 39 14.00 3.81 -9.40
CA SER A 39 13.34 4.35 -10.59
C SER A 39 12.10 5.18 -10.23
N LEU A 40 11.40 4.85 -9.13
CA LEU A 40 10.28 5.65 -8.64
C LEU A 40 10.67 7.10 -8.37
N PHE A 41 11.89 7.37 -7.90
CA PHE A 41 12.32 8.72 -7.55
C PHE A 41 12.62 9.59 -8.78
N PHE A 42 13.08 8.97 -9.87
CA PHE A 42 13.52 9.65 -11.09
C PHE A 42 12.49 9.70 -12.22
N LEU A 43 11.53 8.77 -12.22
CA LEU A 43 10.50 8.67 -13.26
C LEU A 43 9.16 9.14 -12.68
N PRO A 44 8.74 10.41 -12.92
CA PRO A 44 7.56 11.00 -12.28
C PRO A 44 6.24 10.34 -12.73
N GLU A 45 6.27 9.60 -13.82
CA GLU A 45 5.11 8.85 -14.31
C GLU A 45 4.77 7.64 -13.42
N LEU A 46 5.75 7.15 -12.65
CA LEU A 46 5.58 5.97 -11.81
C LEU A 46 4.91 6.31 -10.48
N LYS A 47 4.02 5.43 -10.06
CA LYS A 47 3.48 5.34 -8.70
C LYS A 47 3.97 4.06 -8.05
N GLY A 48 4.11 4.06 -6.72
CA GLY A 48 4.49 2.90 -5.94
C GLY A 48 3.36 2.44 -5.03
N GLU A 49 3.03 1.16 -5.08
CA GLU A 49 2.18 0.53 -4.07
C GLU A 49 3.02 0.18 -2.85
N LEU A 50 2.58 0.56 -1.65
CA LEU A 50 3.31 0.31 -0.40
C LEU A 50 2.50 -0.57 0.55
N ILE A 51 3.13 -1.64 1.03
CA ILE A 51 2.70 -2.42 2.18
C ILE A 51 3.33 -1.78 3.41
N ALA A 52 2.58 -0.91 4.07
CA ALA A 52 3.06 -0.11 5.19
C ALA A 52 2.83 -0.82 6.54
N ASP A 53 3.44 -1.98 6.74
CA ASP A 53 3.35 -2.78 7.96
C ASP A 53 4.62 -2.72 8.83
N GLY A 54 5.69 -2.08 8.34
CA GLY A 54 7.00 -2.04 9.00
C GLY A 54 7.80 -3.35 8.89
N ILE A 55 7.27 -4.36 8.20
CA ILE A 55 7.87 -5.69 8.01
C ILE A 55 8.31 -5.84 6.54
N HIS A 56 7.41 -5.65 5.58
CA HIS A 56 7.71 -5.66 4.14
C HIS A 56 8.59 -4.48 3.76
N VAL A 57 8.31 -3.33 4.33
CA VAL A 57 9.10 -2.10 4.16
C VAL A 57 9.29 -1.49 5.54
N ASN A 58 10.54 -1.38 5.99
CA ASN A 58 10.83 -0.81 7.31
C ASN A 58 10.51 0.69 7.37
N ARG A 59 10.38 1.21 8.58
CA ARG A 59 9.95 2.59 8.85
C ARG A 59 10.84 3.64 8.15
N GLU A 60 12.14 3.43 8.16
CA GLU A 60 13.11 4.35 7.56
C GLU A 60 12.98 4.40 6.03
N MET A 61 12.72 3.25 5.40
CA MET A 61 12.49 3.17 3.96
C MET A 61 11.13 3.79 3.59
N LEU A 62 10.08 3.59 4.39
CA LEU A 62 8.79 4.27 4.19
C LEU A 62 8.97 5.78 4.24
N GLN A 63 9.73 6.29 5.22
CA GLN A 63 10.05 7.72 5.33
C GLN A 63 10.86 8.23 4.14
N LEU A 64 11.87 7.47 3.71
CA LEU A 64 12.69 7.80 2.54
C LEU A 64 11.84 7.92 1.27
N ILE A 65 10.95 6.95 1.05
CA ILE A 65 10.04 6.94 -0.10
C ILE A 65 9.12 8.17 -0.03
N TYR A 66 8.46 8.42 1.11
CA TYR A 66 7.57 9.56 1.26
C TYR A 66 8.28 10.89 1.01
N ASN A 67 9.47 11.09 1.56
CA ASN A 67 10.26 12.33 1.41
C ASN A 67 10.64 12.61 -0.05
N ASN A 68 10.85 11.57 -0.86
CA ASN A 68 11.27 11.72 -2.26
C ASN A 68 10.13 11.70 -3.28
N THR A 69 8.97 11.17 -2.92
CA THR A 69 7.84 11.03 -3.87
C THR A 69 6.64 11.89 -3.50
N GLY A 70 6.52 12.27 -2.23
CA GLY A 70 5.29 12.85 -1.70
C GLY A 70 4.12 11.87 -1.73
N SER A 71 2.99 12.29 -1.19
CA SER A 71 1.77 11.47 -1.14
C SER A 71 1.11 11.22 -2.50
N ASP A 72 1.35 12.05 -3.50
CA ASP A 72 0.65 11.97 -4.80
C ASP A 72 1.04 10.74 -5.64
N ARG A 73 2.20 10.15 -5.36
CA ARG A 73 2.73 8.99 -6.09
C ARG A 73 2.77 7.70 -5.27
N ILE A 74 2.20 7.70 -4.08
CA ILE A 74 2.09 6.52 -3.22
C ILE A 74 0.65 6.02 -3.24
N ILE A 75 0.48 4.70 -3.30
CA ILE A 75 -0.78 3.99 -3.13
C ILE A 75 -0.59 3.02 -1.96
N LEU A 76 -1.36 3.17 -0.89
CA LEU A 76 -1.33 2.18 0.20
C LEU A 76 -2.09 0.93 -0.21
N ILE A 77 -1.46 -0.22 -0.01
CA ILE A 77 -2.05 -1.54 -0.21
C ILE A 77 -1.80 -2.41 1.02
N THR A 78 -2.58 -3.44 1.16
CA THR A 78 -2.34 -4.47 2.18
C THR A 78 -1.58 -5.66 1.60
N ASP A 79 -1.80 -6.00 0.34
CA ASP A 79 -1.33 -7.25 -0.26
C ASP A 79 -1.68 -8.47 0.63
N ALA A 80 -2.86 -8.41 1.27
CA ALA A 80 -3.22 -9.37 2.29
C ALA A 80 -3.70 -10.68 1.69
N MET A 81 -3.16 -11.77 2.26
CA MET A 81 -3.60 -13.11 1.91
C MET A 81 -4.89 -13.51 2.68
N ARG A 82 -5.46 -14.69 2.35
CA ARG A 82 -6.76 -15.15 2.89
C ARG A 82 -6.83 -15.26 4.42
N ALA A 83 -5.69 -15.37 5.11
CA ALA A 83 -5.65 -15.50 6.56
C ALA A 83 -5.79 -14.17 7.32
N LYS A 84 -5.84 -13.03 6.62
CA LYS A 84 -6.04 -11.74 7.27
C LYS A 84 -7.32 -11.74 8.12
N GLY A 85 -7.16 -11.41 9.40
CA GLY A 85 -8.27 -11.39 10.36
C GLY A 85 -8.66 -12.76 10.93
N LEU A 86 -7.94 -13.83 10.56
CA LEU A 86 -8.09 -15.16 11.14
C LEU A 86 -7.03 -15.38 12.23
N GLN A 87 -7.18 -16.49 12.97
CA GLN A 87 -6.22 -16.87 14.02
C GLN A 87 -4.87 -17.29 13.40
N PRO A 88 -3.75 -17.11 14.12
CA PRO A 88 -2.47 -17.70 13.73
C PRO A 88 -2.59 -19.21 13.46
N GLY A 89 -1.81 -19.70 12.50
CA GLY A 89 -1.86 -21.11 12.11
C GLY A 89 -1.29 -21.38 10.73
N ASN A 90 -1.56 -22.56 10.22
CA ASN A 90 -1.11 -23.00 8.91
C ASN A 90 -2.19 -22.74 7.86
N TYR A 91 -1.80 -22.08 6.79
CA TYR A 91 -2.63 -21.69 5.66
C TYR A 91 -1.95 -22.08 4.35
N GLU A 92 -2.51 -21.64 3.24
CA GLU A 92 -1.97 -21.87 1.89
C GLU A 92 -2.09 -20.60 1.06
N LEU A 93 -1.05 -20.32 0.27
CA LEU A 93 -1.06 -19.29 -0.76
C LEU A 93 -0.46 -19.85 -2.06
N GLY A 94 -1.26 -19.89 -3.14
CA GLY A 94 -0.80 -20.37 -4.45
C GLY A 94 -0.28 -21.82 -4.45
N GLY A 95 -0.84 -22.69 -3.62
CA GLY A 95 -0.43 -24.10 -3.49
C GLY A 95 0.78 -24.30 -2.55
N GLN A 96 1.29 -23.24 -1.92
CA GLN A 96 2.41 -23.32 -0.99
C GLN A 96 1.93 -23.18 0.46
N PRO A 97 2.46 -24.01 1.40
CA PRO A 97 2.20 -23.86 2.82
C PRO A 97 2.69 -22.54 3.36
N VAL A 98 1.87 -21.85 4.14
CA VAL A 98 2.19 -20.57 4.78
C VAL A 98 1.93 -20.66 6.26
N ILE A 99 2.90 -20.27 7.07
CA ILE A 99 2.78 -20.15 8.51
C ILE A 99 2.41 -18.69 8.81
N VAL A 100 1.27 -18.50 9.49
CA VAL A 100 0.76 -17.19 9.91
C VAL A 100 0.95 -17.05 11.41
N THR A 101 1.61 -15.97 11.81
CA THR A 101 1.80 -15.55 13.20
C THR A 101 0.90 -14.35 13.50
N GLU A 102 1.07 -13.72 14.67
CA GLU A 102 0.31 -12.51 15.04
C GLU A 102 0.58 -11.31 14.13
N ASP A 103 1.75 -11.26 13.50
CA ASP A 103 2.23 -10.08 12.76
C ASP A 103 2.51 -10.33 11.27
N ARG A 104 2.68 -11.58 10.82
CA ARG A 104 3.10 -11.87 9.45
C ARG A 104 2.66 -13.23 8.93
N ALA A 105 2.79 -13.40 7.61
CA ALA A 105 2.64 -14.65 6.89
C ALA A 105 3.96 -15.00 6.18
N GLN A 106 4.47 -16.21 6.37
CA GLN A 106 5.76 -16.66 5.83
C GLN A 106 5.67 -18.06 5.26
N LEU A 107 6.44 -18.33 4.20
CA LEU A 107 6.75 -19.68 3.74
C LEU A 107 7.69 -20.36 4.75
N GLU A 108 7.82 -21.68 4.67
CA GLU A 108 8.80 -22.44 5.46
C GLU A 108 10.25 -21.95 5.25
N SER A 109 10.54 -21.38 4.09
CA SER A 109 11.85 -20.76 3.79
C SER A 109 12.12 -19.48 4.60
N GLY A 110 11.13 -18.94 5.31
CA GLY A 110 11.20 -17.65 5.98
C GLY A 110 10.84 -16.44 5.11
N SER A 111 10.63 -16.63 3.81
CA SER A 111 10.19 -15.54 2.91
C SER A 111 8.77 -15.11 3.24
N LEU A 112 8.49 -13.82 3.17
CA LEU A 112 7.13 -13.30 3.32
C LEU A 112 6.22 -13.81 2.19
N ALA A 113 4.97 -14.08 2.49
CA ALA A 113 3.99 -14.70 1.58
C ALA A 113 2.65 -13.94 1.64
N GLY A 114 2.61 -12.80 0.99
CA GLY A 114 1.56 -11.81 1.19
C GLY A 114 1.59 -11.25 2.62
N SER A 115 0.61 -10.45 2.97
CA SER A 115 0.51 -9.88 4.32
C SER A 115 -0.75 -10.33 5.05
N ILE A 116 -0.85 -9.95 6.32
CA ILE A 116 -2.08 -9.96 7.12
C ILE A 116 -2.46 -8.54 7.58
N LEU A 117 -1.83 -7.54 6.96
CA LEU A 117 -2.00 -6.12 7.28
C LEU A 117 -3.47 -5.69 7.15
N LYS A 118 -3.96 -4.96 8.15
CA LYS A 118 -5.19 -4.18 8.04
C LYS A 118 -4.88 -2.79 7.49
N MET A 119 -5.71 -2.28 6.57
CA MET A 119 -5.46 -1.00 5.89
C MET A 119 -5.33 0.17 6.88
N ASP A 120 -6.16 0.20 7.92
CA ASP A 120 -6.12 1.21 8.97
C ASP A 120 -4.80 1.17 9.77
N ALA A 121 -4.24 -0.02 10.03
CA ALA A 121 -2.94 -0.16 10.67
C ALA A 121 -1.81 0.41 9.80
N GLY A 122 -1.82 0.12 8.50
CA GLY A 122 -0.87 0.71 7.55
C GLY A 122 -1.01 2.24 7.46
N ALA A 123 -2.23 2.75 7.44
CA ALA A 123 -2.51 4.18 7.45
C ALA A 123 -1.97 4.85 8.73
N ARG A 124 -2.16 4.25 9.91
CA ARG A 124 -1.61 4.75 11.18
C ARG A 124 -0.09 4.76 11.19
N LEU A 125 0.55 3.70 10.67
CA LEU A 125 2.01 3.69 10.57
C LEU A 125 2.51 4.84 9.69
N MET A 126 1.90 5.03 8.51
CA MET A 126 2.26 6.16 7.63
C MET A 126 2.01 7.51 8.30
N LEU A 127 0.88 7.70 8.99
CA LEU A 127 0.57 8.95 9.69
C LEU A 127 1.58 9.26 10.81
N SER A 128 2.23 8.24 11.38
CA SER A 128 3.26 8.40 12.41
C SER A 128 4.64 8.80 11.87
N LEU A 129 4.81 8.89 10.55
CA LEU A 129 6.04 9.36 9.91
C LEU A 129 6.15 10.88 9.97
N GLU A 130 7.38 11.39 9.92
CA GLU A 130 7.62 12.82 9.94
C GLU A 130 7.04 13.51 8.70
N GLY A 131 6.30 14.60 8.92
CA GLY A 131 5.72 15.42 7.87
C GLY A 131 4.48 14.85 7.18
N VAL A 132 4.06 13.62 7.48
CA VAL A 132 2.83 13.02 6.95
C VAL A 132 1.61 13.58 7.67
N LYS A 133 0.60 14.00 6.92
CA LYS A 133 -0.66 14.56 7.42
C LYS A 133 -1.83 13.67 7.05
N ILE A 134 -2.98 13.91 7.66
CA ILE A 134 -4.21 13.16 7.36
C ILE A 134 -4.62 13.28 5.88
N GLU A 135 -4.41 14.44 5.28
CA GLU A 135 -4.68 14.67 3.86
C GLU A 135 -3.83 13.77 2.95
N ASP A 136 -2.59 13.49 3.35
CA ASP A 136 -1.70 12.56 2.64
C ASP A 136 -2.21 11.12 2.74
N ILE A 137 -2.69 10.72 3.91
CA ILE A 137 -3.32 9.40 4.09
C ILE A 137 -4.54 9.27 3.18
N ILE A 138 -5.41 10.29 3.12
CA ILE A 138 -6.57 10.31 2.24
C ILE A 138 -6.15 10.18 0.77
N LYS A 139 -5.09 10.87 0.35
CA LYS A 139 -4.55 10.72 -1.01
C LYS A 139 -4.06 9.29 -1.27
N MET A 140 -3.20 8.77 -0.40
CA MET A 140 -2.54 7.48 -0.58
C MET A 140 -3.52 6.30 -0.49
N ALA A 141 -4.52 6.37 0.38
CA ALA A 141 -5.46 5.25 0.62
C ALA A 141 -6.77 5.35 -0.17
N SER A 142 -7.11 6.51 -0.74
CA SER A 142 -8.43 6.73 -1.35
C SER A 142 -8.34 7.38 -2.73
N VAL A 143 -7.76 8.57 -2.83
CA VAL A 143 -7.73 9.35 -4.09
C VAL A 143 -6.87 8.67 -5.15
N ASN A 144 -5.63 8.32 -4.80
CA ASN A 144 -4.67 7.75 -5.75
C ASN A 144 -5.12 6.37 -6.26
N PRO A 145 -5.54 5.41 -5.41
CA PRO A 145 -6.05 4.14 -5.90
C PRO A 145 -7.31 4.33 -6.77
N ALA A 146 -8.24 5.21 -6.41
CA ALA A 146 -9.43 5.46 -7.21
C ALA A 146 -9.09 6.03 -8.61
N LYS A 147 -8.10 6.93 -8.69
CA LYS A 147 -7.60 7.44 -9.97
C LYS A 147 -6.88 6.35 -10.77
N GLN A 148 -6.09 5.51 -10.09
CA GLN A 148 -5.30 4.46 -10.73
C GLN A 148 -6.16 3.42 -11.45
N ILE A 149 -7.29 3.03 -10.84
CA ILE A 149 -8.22 2.05 -11.43
C ILE A 149 -9.38 2.70 -12.20
N GLY A 150 -9.34 4.04 -12.42
CA GLY A 150 -10.31 4.75 -13.26
C GLY A 150 -11.71 4.87 -12.68
N VAL A 151 -11.86 4.91 -11.34
CA VAL A 151 -13.17 5.05 -10.66
C VAL A 151 -13.30 6.33 -9.86
N TYR A 152 -12.41 7.28 -10.06
CA TYR A 152 -12.39 8.53 -9.29
C TYR A 152 -13.60 9.43 -9.55
N ASP A 153 -14.29 9.25 -10.67
CA ASP A 153 -15.54 9.91 -10.99
C ASP A 153 -16.66 9.59 -9.99
N ARG A 154 -16.65 8.38 -9.39
CA ARG A 154 -17.68 7.92 -8.45
C ARG A 154 -17.18 7.54 -7.05
N LYS A 155 -15.86 7.44 -6.81
CA LYS A 155 -15.25 7.07 -5.51
C LYS A 155 -14.04 7.95 -5.18
N GLY A 156 -13.48 7.80 -3.99
CA GLY A 156 -12.19 8.38 -3.61
C GLY A 156 -12.22 9.83 -3.13
N SER A 157 -13.39 10.45 -3.03
CA SER A 157 -13.56 11.77 -2.39
C SER A 157 -15.02 11.99 -1.96
N ILE A 158 -15.21 12.83 -0.97
CA ILE A 158 -16.55 13.27 -0.51
C ILE A 158 -17.01 14.40 -1.43
N THR A 159 -17.84 14.05 -2.42
CA THR A 159 -18.35 14.99 -3.41
C THR A 159 -19.78 14.58 -3.78
N VAL A 160 -20.68 15.55 -3.97
CA VAL A 160 -22.05 15.28 -4.39
C VAL A 160 -22.06 14.47 -5.71
N GLY A 161 -22.85 13.41 -5.73
CA GLY A 161 -22.98 12.50 -6.88
C GLY A 161 -22.04 11.29 -6.85
N LYS A 162 -21.08 11.22 -5.90
CA LYS A 162 -20.27 10.02 -5.67
C LYS A 162 -20.93 9.04 -4.70
N ASP A 163 -20.48 7.80 -4.75
CA ASP A 163 -20.87 6.75 -3.80
C ASP A 163 -20.52 7.21 -2.37
N ALA A 164 -21.47 7.10 -1.45
CA ALA A 164 -21.25 7.41 -0.04
C ALA A 164 -20.55 6.25 0.68
N ASP A 165 -19.33 5.94 0.24
CA ASP A 165 -18.41 5.00 0.90
C ASP A 165 -17.54 5.83 1.85
N LEU A 166 -17.91 5.86 3.13
CA LEU A 166 -17.34 6.77 4.12
C LEU A 166 -16.85 6.02 5.34
N LEU A 167 -15.81 6.56 5.96
CA LEU A 167 -15.34 6.13 7.27
C LEU A 167 -15.51 7.27 8.27
N LEU A 168 -16.06 6.96 9.45
CA LEU A 168 -15.95 7.77 10.64
C LEU A 168 -14.80 7.20 11.46
N VAL A 169 -13.82 8.02 11.75
CA VAL A 169 -12.61 7.63 12.50
C VAL A 169 -12.37 8.60 13.65
N ASP A 170 -11.64 8.17 14.68
CA ASP A 170 -11.09 9.05 15.68
C ASP A 170 -9.77 9.71 15.22
N ASP A 171 -9.21 10.59 16.05
CA ASP A 171 -7.96 11.31 15.74
C ASP A 171 -6.75 10.36 15.56
N ALA A 172 -6.84 9.14 16.07
CA ALA A 172 -5.83 8.10 15.92
C ALA A 172 -6.10 7.15 14.72
N LEU A 173 -7.08 7.48 13.87
CA LEU A 173 -7.52 6.67 12.72
C LEU A 173 -8.10 5.28 13.11
N HIS A 174 -8.67 5.12 14.31
CA HIS A 174 -9.48 3.94 14.59
C HIS A 174 -10.86 4.11 13.97
N ILE A 175 -11.31 3.07 13.26
CA ILE A 175 -12.58 3.09 12.56
C ILE A 175 -13.71 2.92 13.55
N LYS A 176 -14.57 3.95 13.69
CA LYS A 176 -15.78 3.93 14.52
C LYS A 176 -17.00 3.49 13.71
N LYS A 177 -17.05 3.87 12.44
CA LYS A 177 -18.18 3.50 11.59
C LYS A 177 -17.75 3.43 10.12
N THR A 178 -18.28 2.45 9.40
CA THR A 178 -18.09 2.30 7.95
C THR A 178 -19.43 2.38 7.25
N PHE A 179 -19.51 3.25 6.25
CA PHE A 179 -20.64 3.33 5.35
C PHE A 179 -20.28 2.77 3.98
N CYS A 180 -21.16 1.97 3.41
CA CYS A 180 -21.06 1.46 2.05
C CYS A 180 -22.30 1.93 1.28
N ARG A 181 -22.09 2.81 0.31
CA ARG A 181 -23.18 3.45 -0.48
C ARG A 181 -24.26 4.05 0.38
N GLY A 182 -23.86 4.68 1.50
CA GLY A 182 -24.77 5.32 2.45
C GLY A 182 -25.39 4.42 3.50
N PHE A 183 -25.20 3.10 3.42
CA PHE A 183 -25.67 2.14 4.45
C PHE A 183 -24.55 1.85 5.45
N ILE A 184 -24.90 1.72 6.73
CA ILE A 184 -23.94 1.32 7.77
C ILE A 184 -23.55 -0.14 7.52
N ALA A 185 -22.26 -0.37 7.23
CA ALA A 185 -21.68 -1.69 7.04
C ALA A 185 -20.95 -2.20 8.30
N TYR A 186 -20.50 -1.27 9.15
CA TYR A 186 -19.84 -1.56 10.43
C TYR A 186 -20.04 -0.39 11.38
N GLU A 187 -20.22 -0.68 12.66
CA GLU A 187 -20.25 0.28 13.76
C GLU A 187 -19.58 -0.35 14.97
N GLU A 188 -18.65 0.37 15.58
CA GLU A 188 -18.01 -0.04 16.85
C GLU A 188 -19.04 0.05 17.97
N GLU A 189 -19.17 -1.01 18.80
CA GLU A 189 -20.07 -1.09 19.96
C GLU A 189 -19.60 -0.21 21.12
#